data_0111eb893d062e3a42ea821ab1704262
#
_entry.id   0111eb893d062e3a42ea821ab1704262
#
_cell.length_a   1.000
_cell.length_b   1.000
_cell.length_c   1.000
_cell.angle_alpha   90.00
_cell.angle_beta   90.00
_cell.angle_gamma   90.00
#
_symmetry.space_group_name_H-M   'P 1'
#
loop_
_entity.id
_entity.type
_entity.pdbx_description
1 polymer ?
#
loop_
_entity_poly.entity_id
_entity_poly.type
_entity_poly.pdbx_seq_one_letter_code
_entity_poly.pdbx_strand_id
1 'polypeptide(L)'
;MDALAVEASPSLVEALCALAASPRADDYLCICARREHAVLSAQVDRPMLGVVLRGRKRLQGSGFDLSLAAGDVFLVTRRSRFDAFNWPDAQGLYLTLTLPLCDEVLAAARMLWAQPAGQGGPDVVAVPAQPMAAPLTAWHTAMAAGAYAPARAALADLLVRLCALGHTAVLAPPAPSVAAQVRALVAAQPQRAWRSSDVEAELGLSGATLRRRLAAEGSTLLEAITDARMHCAMELLYTTRWPVKTVAARVGYRSAPTFSRRFAQRYGMEPAQIGNSA
;
A
#
# COMPACT_ATOMS: atom_id res chain seq x y z
N MET A 1 -26.19 -9.61 -13.01
CA MET A 1 -26.67 -9.22 -11.67
C MET A 1 -25.73 -8.13 -11.21
N ASP A 2 -26.15 -6.88 -11.45
CA ASP A 2 -25.36 -5.70 -11.09
C ASP A 2 -25.28 -5.59 -9.57
N ALA A 3 -24.08 -5.79 -9.04
CA ALA A 3 -23.79 -5.49 -7.63
C ALA A 3 -23.82 -3.97 -7.47
N LEU A 4 -24.82 -3.47 -6.77
CA LEU A 4 -24.96 -2.08 -6.35
C LEU A 4 -23.68 -1.64 -5.59
N ALA A 5 -22.78 -0.99 -6.30
CA ALA A 5 -21.71 -0.20 -5.69
C ALA A 5 -22.39 1.00 -5.02
N VAL A 6 -22.61 0.91 -3.71
CA VAL A 6 -23.10 2.05 -2.91
C VAL A 6 -21.86 2.90 -2.60
N GLU A 7 -21.73 4.00 -3.33
CA GLU A 7 -20.62 4.96 -3.19
C GLU A 7 -20.55 5.56 -1.78
N ALA A 8 -19.35 5.93 -1.35
CA ALA A 8 -19.14 6.70 -0.12
C ALA A 8 -19.86 8.06 -0.23
N SER A 9 -20.35 8.59 0.89
CA SER A 9 -21.00 9.90 0.91
C SER A 9 -20.08 10.97 0.32
N PRO A 10 -20.58 11.86 -0.58
CA PRO A 10 -19.76 12.94 -1.16
C PRO A 10 -19.02 13.78 -0.12
N SER A 11 -19.62 14.04 1.02
CA SER A 11 -19.00 14.78 2.13
C SER A 11 -17.78 14.06 2.73
N LEU A 12 -17.81 12.72 2.80
CA LEU A 12 -16.66 11.95 3.30
C LEU A 12 -15.51 11.96 2.28
N VAL A 13 -15.82 11.77 1.00
CA VAL A 13 -14.81 11.82 -0.06
C VAL A 13 -14.11 13.19 -0.10
N GLU A 14 -14.87 14.29 0.00
CA GLU A 14 -14.32 15.63 0.09
C GLU A 14 -13.41 15.83 1.31
N ALA A 15 -13.83 15.37 2.49
CA ALA A 15 -13.02 15.44 3.70
C ALA A 15 -11.72 14.65 3.55
N LEU A 16 -11.78 13.46 2.98
CA LEU A 16 -10.59 12.64 2.73
C LEU A 16 -9.66 13.24 1.66
N CYS A 17 -10.20 13.98 0.67
CA CYS A 17 -9.39 14.69 -0.31
C CYS A 17 -8.48 15.76 0.32
N ALA A 18 -8.88 16.35 1.45
CA ALA A 18 -8.06 17.32 2.16
C ALA A 18 -6.74 16.74 2.68
N LEU A 19 -6.66 15.42 2.90
CA LEU A 19 -5.43 14.72 3.28
C LEU A 19 -4.35 14.77 2.19
N ALA A 20 -4.71 15.06 0.94
CA ALA A 20 -3.73 15.24 -0.14
C ALA A 20 -2.83 16.47 0.05
N ALA A 21 -3.20 17.43 0.92
CA ALA A 21 -2.33 18.54 1.32
C ALA A 21 -1.15 18.07 2.18
N SER A 22 -1.32 16.94 2.92
CA SER A 22 -0.27 16.24 3.65
C SER A 22 -0.28 14.77 3.21
N PRO A 23 0.27 14.47 2.03
CA PRO A 23 -0.01 13.21 1.32
C PRO A 23 0.53 11.96 2.03
N ARG A 24 1.34 12.12 3.06
CA ARG A 24 1.87 11.01 3.84
C ARG A 24 1.90 11.34 5.34
N ALA A 25 1.41 10.40 6.14
CA ALA A 25 1.64 10.30 7.57
C ALA A 25 1.94 8.82 7.92
N ASP A 26 2.26 8.53 9.17
CA ASP A 26 2.57 7.15 9.61
C ASP A 26 1.43 6.16 9.34
N ASP A 27 0.19 6.65 9.37
CA ASP A 27 -1.03 5.83 9.29
C ASP A 27 -1.76 5.93 7.93
N TYR A 28 -1.27 6.72 6.96
CA TYR A 28 -1.87 6.78 5.63
C TYR A 28 -0.91 7.25 4.53
N LEU A 29 -1.29 6.98 3.28
CA LEU A 29 -0.63 7.48 2.07
C LEU A 29 -1.68 7.93 1.06
N CYS A 30 -1.58 9.17 0.56
CA CYS A 30 -2.33 9.65 -0.59
C CYS A 30 -1.50 9.49 -1.87
N ILE A 31 -1.96 8.59 -2.76
CA ILE A 31 -1.38 8.39 -4.08
C ILE A 31 -1.99 9.43 -5.01
N CYS A 32 -1.18 10.38 -5.46
CA CYS A 32 -1.60 11.47 -6.33
C CYS A 32 -0.84 11.40 -7.67
N ALA A 33 -1.56 11.48 -8.80
CA ALA A 33 -0.96 11.53 -10.12
C ALA A 33 -1.77 12.41 -11.06
N ARG A 34 -1.06 13.06 -12.01
CA ARG A 34 -1.66 13.97 -13.01
C ARG A 34 -1.74 13.37 -14.39
N ARG A 35 -1.20 12.19 -14.59
CA ARG A 35 -1.19 11.47 -15.88
C ARG A 35 -1.65 10.04 -15.66
N GLU A 36 -2.27 9.50 -16.70
CA GLU A 36 -2.54 8.07 -16.77
C GLU A 36 -1.24 7.28 -16.66
N HIS A 37 -1.25 6.23 -15.85
CA HIS A 37 -0.10 5.35 -15.69
C HIS A 37 -0.51 3.99 -15.15
N ALA A 38 0.31 2.99 -15.47
CA ALA A 38 0.22 1.65 -14.93
C ALA A 38 1.43 1.36 -14.02
N VAL A 39 1.20 0.83 -12.84
CA VAL A 39 2.23 0.31 -11.95
C VAL A 39 2.16 -1.21 -12.03
N LEU A 40 3.04 -1.79 -12.87
CA LEU A 40 3.09 -3.23 -13.04
C LEU A 40 3.77 -3.90 -11.86
N SER A 41 3.23 -5.05 -11.45
CA SER A 41 3.73 -5.85 -10.34
C SER A 41 3.91 -5.05 -9.04
N ALA A 42 2.97 -4.14 -8.75
CA ALA A 42 2.92 -3.46 -7.47
C ALA A 42 2.88 -4.48 -6.33
N GLN A 43 3.72 -4.28 -5.33
CA GLN A 43 3.81 -5.20 -4.21
C GLN A 43 3.31 -4.54 -2.93
N VAL A 44 2.38 -5.19 -2.28
CA VAL A 44 1.81 -4.80 -0.99
C VAL A 44 2.18 -5.87 0.02
N ASP A 45 2.92 -5.50 1.08
CA ASP A 45 3.47 -6.45 2.04
C ASP A 45 2.57 -6.71 3.26
N ARG A 46 1.52 -5.92 3.43
CA ARG A 46 0.57 -6.04 4.53
C ARG A 46 -0.85 -5.72 4.09
N PRO A 47 -1.88 -6.15 4.82
CA PRO A 47 -3.25 -5.72 4.56
C PRO A 47 -3.37 -4.20 4.52
N MET A 48 -4.19 -3.69 3.62
CA MET A 48 -4.50 -2.27 3.54
C MET A 48 -5.90 -2.03 2.98
N LEU A 49 -6.52 -0.94 3.40
CA LEU A 49 -7.71 -0.40 2.79
C LEU A 49 -7.32 0.69 1.80
N GLY A 50 -8.01 0.75 0.66
CA GLY A 50 -7.88 1.85 -0.29
C GLY A 50 -9.22 2.48 -0.58
N VAL A 51 -9.25 3.81 -0.75
CA VAL A 51 -10.42 4.57 -1.17
C VAL A 51 -10.03 5.39 -2.39
N VAL A 52 -10.69 5.17 -3.52
CA VAL A 52 -10.50 6.02 -4.71
C VAL A 52 -11.22 7.33 -4.46
N LEU A 53 -10.50 8.43 -4.39
CA LEU A 53 -11.07 9.76 -4.09
C LEU A 53 -11.35 10.55 -5.37
N ARG A 54 -10.49 10.40 -6.40
CA ARG A 54 -10.64 11.07 -7.71
C ARG A 54 -10.08 10.19 -8.83
N GLY A 55 -10.73 10.26 -9.99
CA GLY A 55 -10.35 9.48 -11.15
C GLY A 55 -10.85 8.04 -11.10
N ARG A 56 -10.17 7.14 -11.77
CA ARG A 56 -10.50 5.72 -11.84
C ARG A 56 -9.28 4.84 -11.60
N LYS A 57 -9.50 3.65 -11.09
CA LYS A 57 -8.46 2.65 -10.82
C LYS A 57 -8.90 1.29 -11.31
N ARG A 58 -7.97 0.51 -11.90
CA ARG A 58 -8.14 -0.92 -12.11
C ARG A 58 -7.03 -1.67 -11.40
N LEU A 59 -7.39 -2.72 -10.70
CA LEU A 59 -6.46 -3.62 -10.04
C LEU A 59 -6.62 -5.00 -10.65
N GLN A 60 -5.53 -5.57 -11.18
CA GLN A 60 -5.53 -6.85 -11.86
C GLN A 60 -4.45 -7.77 -11.29
N GLY A 61 -4.85 -8.97 -10.90
CA GLY A 61 -3.94 -9.96 -10.34
C GLY A 61 -4.46 -11.38 -10.51
N SER A 62 -3.81 -12.34 -9.85
CA SER A 62 -4.23 -13.73 -9.89
C SER A 62 -5.58 -13.89 -9.17
N GLY A 63 -6.63 -14.20 -9.95
CA GLY A 63 -7.96 -14.46 -9.40
C GLY A 63 -8.83 -13.23 -9.14
N PHE A 64 -8.42 -12.02 -9.57
CA PHE A 64 -9.26 -10.82 -9.50
C PHE A 64 -8.95 -9.82 -10.62
N ASP A 65 -9.96 -9.05 -11.00
CA ASP A 65 -9.88 -7.92 -11.91
C ASP A 65 -10.95 -6.90 -11.47
N LEU A 66 -10.54 -5.81 -10.85
CA LEU A 66 -11.42 -4.82 -10.23
C LEU A 66 -11.30 -3.49 -10.94
N SER A 67 -12.43 -2.93 -11.37
CA SER A 67 -12.54 -1.56 -11.86
C SER A 67 -13.23 -0.71 -10.80
N LEU A 68 -12.60 0.38 -10.39
CA LEU A 68 -12.98 1.23 -9.28
C LEU A 68 -13.09 2.69 -9.73
N ALA A 69 -14.12 3.37 -9.29
CA ALA A 69 -14.37 4.78 -9.52
C ALA A 69 -14.20 5.61 -8.23
N ALA A 70 -14.32 6.93 -8.33
CA ALA A 70 -14.32 7.79 -7.15
C ALA A 70 -15.47 7.42 -6.20
N GLY A 71 -15.16 7.25 -4.92
CA GLY A 71 -16.07 6.76 -3.88
C GLY A 71 -15.94 5.27 -3.58
N ASP A 72 -15.35 4.48 -4.48
CA ASP A 72 -15.17 3.05 -4.26
C ASP A 72 -14.07 2.74 -3.25
N VAL A 73 -14.31 1.68 -2.48
CA VAL A 73 -13.40 1.16 -1.46
C VAL A 73 -12.94 -0.23 -1.86
N PHE A 74 -11.65 -0.50 -1.68
CA PHE A 74 -11.07 -1.82 -1.88
C PHE A 74 -10.22 -2.23 -0.69
N LEU A 75 -10.15 -3.53 -0.46
CA LEU A 75 -9.35 -4.15 0.59
C LEU A 75 -8.31 -5.07 -0.04
N VAL A 76 -7.05 -4.86 0.30
CA VAL A 76 -5.99 -5.86 0.13
C VAL A 76 -5.96 -6.67 1.41
N THR A 77 -6.33 -7.96 1.32
CA THR A 77 -6.56 -8.82 2.49
C THR A 77 -5.26 -9.36 3.09
N ARG A 78 -4.22 -9.46 2.27
CA ARG A 78 -2.92 -10.03 2.64
C ARG A 78 -1.82 -9.49 1.74
N ARG A 79 -0.58 -9.88 2.02
CA ARG A 79 0.54 -9.63 1.10
C ARG A 79 0.20 -10.11 -0.30
N SER A 80 0.31 -9.22 -1.28
CA SER A 80 -0.12 -9.47 -2.66
C SER A 80 0.77 -8.75 -3.67
N ARG A 81 0.78 -9.25 -4.90
CA ARG A 81 1.38 -8.61 -6.07
C ARG A 81 0.33 -8.51 -7.17
N PHE A 82 0.14 -7.32 -7.72
CA PHE A 82 -0.86 -7.05 -8.76
C PHE A 82 -0.46 -5.86 -9.63
N ASP A 83 -1.10 -5.73 -10.77
CA ASP A 83 -0.98 -4.56 -11.63
C ASP A 83 -2.05 -3.53 -11.24
N ALA A 84 -1.66 -2.27 -11.21
CA ALA A 84 -2.54 -1.15 -10.89
C ALA A 84 -2.51 -0.13 -12.03
N PHE A 85 -3.66 0.12 -12.62
CA PHE A 85 -3.86 1.13 -13.66
C PHE A 85 -4.62 2.30 -13.06
N ASN A 86 -4.17 3.52 -13.32
CA ASN A 86 -4.69 4.73 -12.70
C ASN A 86 -4.97 5.77 -13.77
N TRP A 87 -6.21 6.30 -13.80
CA TRP A 87 -6.66 7.31 -14.75
C TRP A 87 -7.13 8.56 -14.00
N PRO A 88 -6.54 9.74 -14.28
CA PRO A 88 -7.06 11.00 -13.78
C PRO A 88 -8.51 11.26 -14.22
N ASP A 89 -9.21 12.09 -13.45
CA ASP A 89 -10.52 12.59 -13.80
C ASP A 89 -10.47 13.69 -14.89
N ALA A 90 -11.62 14.28 -15.22
CA ALA A 90 -11.72 15.35 -16.21
C ALA A 90 -10.92 16.63 -15.85
N GLN A 91 -10.58 16.81 -14.56
CA GLN A 91 -9.73 17.90 -14.08
C GLN A 91 -8.24 17.52 -14.07
N GLY A 92 -7.88 16.35 -14.59
CA GLY A 92 -6.50 15.89 -14.69
C GLY A 92 -5.89 15.47 -13.36
N LEU A 93 -6.70 14.96 -12.40
CA LEU A 93 -6.21 14.50 -11.12
C LEU A 93 -6.71 13.08 -10.80
N TYR A 94 -5.78 12.21 -10.50
CA TYR A 94 -6.03 10.93 -9.85
C TYR A 94 -5.61 11.03 -8.38
N LEU A 95 -6.47 10.57 -7.48
CA LEU A 95 -6.20 10.55 -6.05
C LEU A 95 -6.79 9.30 -5.42
N THR A 96 -5.97 8.55 -4.69
CA THR A 96 -6.37 7.40 -3.88
C THR A 96 -5.76 7.52 -2.48
N LEU A 97 -6.58 7.39 -1.46
CA LEU A 97 -6.13 7.22 -0.09
C LEU A 97 -5.87 5.74 0.16
N THR A 98 -4.73 5.43 0.76
CA THR A 98 -4.41 4.08 1.24
C THR A 98 -4.12 4.11 2.73
N LEU A 99 -4.70 3.17 3.46
CA LEU A 99 -4.59 3.00 4.92
C LEU A 99 -3.93 1.65 5.18
N PRO A 100 -2.60 1.60 5.38
CA PRO A 100 -1.93 0.37 5.80
C PRO A 100 -2.44 -0.06 7.19
N LEU A 101 -2.82 -1.32 7.34
CA LEU A 101 -3.32 -1.87 8.59
C LEU A 101 -2.12 -2.38 9.40
N CYS A 102 -1.75 -1.65 10.45
CA CYS A 102 -0.63 -2.04 11.31
C CYS A 102 -0.97 -3.25 12.18
N ASP A 103 0.06 -3.92 12.70
CA ASP A 103 -0.09 -5.15 13.46
C ASP A 103 -0.92 -4.95 14.74
N GLU A 104 -0.84 -3.77 15.37
CA GLU A 104 -1.61 -3.40 16.56
C GLU A 104 -3.11 -3.29 16.24
N VAL A 105 -3.47 -2.68 15.11
CA VAL A 105 -4.86 -2.58 14.64
C VAL A 105 -5.40 -3.97 14.30
N LEU A 106 -4.62 -4.79 13.61
CA LEU A 106 -4.98 -6.17 13.30
C LEU A 106 -5.14 -7.02 14.56
N ALA A 107 -4.25 -6.86 15.56
CA ALA A 107 -4.34 -7.56 16.83
C ALA A 107 -5.60 -7.14 17.62
N ALA A 108 -5.89 -5.84 17.70
CA ALA A 108 -7.10 -5.34 18.34
C ALA A 108 -8.36 -5.89 17.67
N ALA A 109 -8.41 -5.87 16.33
CA ALA A 109 -9.54 -6.41 15.58
C ALA A 109 -9.71 -7.93 15.80
N ARG A 110 -8.61 -8.71 15.89
CA ARG A 110 -8.68 -10.15 16.22
C ARG A 110 -9.28 -10.39 17.61
N MET A 111 -8.91 -9.58 18.60
CA MET A 111 -9.47 -9.68 19.95
C MET A 111 -10.98 -9.37 19.96
N LEU A 112 -11.40 -8.36 19.21
CA LEU A 112 -12.80 -7.96 19.10
C LEU A 112 -13.64 -8.95 18.30
N TRP A 113 -13.10 -9.51 17.24
CA TRP A 113 -13.80 -10.47 16.37
C TRP A 113 -14.03 -11.82 17.06
N ALA A 114 -13.07 -12.30 17.86
CA ALA A 114 -13.15 -13.51 18.67
C ALA A 114 -13.58 -14.80 17.94
N GLN A 115 -13.44 -14.84 16.61
CA GLN A 115 -13.73 -16.00 15.77
C GLN A 115 -12.51 -16.35 14.91
N PRO A 116 -12.41 -17.59 14.39
CA PRO A 116 -11.32 -17.97 13.51
C PRO A 116 -11.25 -17.07 12.26
N ALA A 117 -10.06 -16.65 11.90
CA ALA A 117 -9.83 -15.97 10.62
C ALA A 117 -9.96 -16.99 9.47
N GLY A 118 -10.66 -16.62 8.41
CA GLY A 118 -10.75 -17.43 7.20
C GLY A 118 -9.40 -17.53 6.49
N GLN A 119 -9.13 -18.69 5.89
CA GLN A 119 -7.92 -18.94 5.11
C GLN A 119 -8.21 -18.99 3.60
N GLY A 120 -9.07 -18.17 3.07
CA GLY A 120 -9.46 -18.22 1.67
C GLY A 120 -9.91 -16.87 1.13
N GLY A 121 -10.26 -16.88 -0.15
CA GLY A 121 -10.75 -15.69 -0.85
C GLY A 121 -9.65 -14.94 -1.63
N PRO A 122 -10.07 -14.00 -2.47
CA PRO A 122 -9.16 -13.22 -3.30
C PRO A 122 -8.28 -12.30 -2.46
N ASP A 123 -7.08 -12.02 -2.96
CA ASP A 123 -6.11 -11.15 -2.29
C ASP A 123 -6.57 -9.69 -2.26
N VAL A 124 -7.35 -9.28 -3.27
CA VAL A 124 -7.89 -7.92 -3.37
C VAL A 124 -9.39 -8.01 -3.69
N VAL A 125 -10.20 -7.25 -2.97
CA VAL A 125 -11.66 -7.22 -3.11
C VAL A 125 -12.17 -5.79 -3.09
N ALA A 126 -13.22 -5.51 -3.86
CA ALA A 126 -14.06 -4.34 -3.65
C ALA A 126 -14.96 -4.58 -2.43
N VAL A 127 -15.12 -3.57 -1.61
CA VAL A 127 -15.99 -3.66 -0.41
C VAL A 127 -17.04 -2.54 -0.43
N PRO A 128 -18.24 -2.79 0.10
CA PRO A 128 -19.28 -1.76 0.15
C PRO A 128 -18.79 -0.54 0.94
N ALA A 129 -18.88 0.65 0.35
CA ALA A 129 -18.40 1.88 0.98
C ALA A 129 -19.28 2.31 2.17
N GLN A 130 -20.59 2.09 2.10
CA GLN A 130 -21.55 2.55 3.10
C GLN A 130 -21.26 2.02 4.53
N PRO A 131 -21.01 0.72 4.77
CA PRO A 131 -20.65 0.24 6.10
C PRO A 131 -19.31 0.80 6.61
N MET A 132 -18.43 1.24 5.70
CA MET A 132 -17.11 1.80 6.02
C MET A 132 -17.15 3.31 6.32
N ALA A 133 -18.23 4.00 5.95
CA ALA A 133 -18.32 5.45 6.05
C ALA A 133 -18.16 5.97 7.50
N ALA A 134 -18.87 5.39 8.46
CA ALA A 134 -18.81 5.81 9.86
C ALA A 134 -17.41 5.64 10.47
N PRO A 135 -16.75 4.46 10.39
CA PRO A 135 -15.40 4.31 10.92
C PRO A 135 -14.36 5.14 10.16
N LEU A 136 -14.50 5.36 8.84
CA LEU A 136 -13.59 6.24 8.09
C LEU A 136 -13.75 7.70 8.50
N THR A 137 -14.98 8.16 8.77
CA THR A 137 -15.22 9.51 9.31
C THR A 137 -14.60 9.67 10.70
N ALA A 138 -14.80 8.68 11.58
CA ALA A 138 -14.22 8.69 12.92
C ALA A 138 -12.68 8.69 12.86
N TRP A 139 -12.10 7.87 11.99
CA TRP A 139 -10.66 7.85 11.74
C TRP A 139 -10.14 9.21 11.26
N HIS A 140 -10.79 9.80 10.24
CA HIS A 140 -10.39 11.10 9.70
C HIS A 140 -10.46 12.22 10.75
N THR A 141 -11.56 12.27 11.52
CA THR A 141 -11.74 13.26 12.60
C THR A 141 -10.65 13.12 13.67
N ALA A 142 -10.34 11.89 14.07
CA ALA A 142 -9.30 11.61 15.04
C ALA A 142 -7.90 11.99 14.52
N MET A 143 -7.60 11.67 13.24
CA MET A 143 -6.33 12.07 12.60
C MET A 143 -6.18 13.58 12.51
N ALA A 144 -7.23 14.31 12.12
CA ALA A 144 -7.22 15.77 12.06
C ALA A 144 -7.00 16.41 13.43
N ALA A 145 -7.42 15.75 14.52
CA ALA A 145 -7.19 16.17 15.89
C ALA A 145 -5.84 15.71 16.49
N GLY A 146 -5.01 14.96 15.73
CA GLY A 146 -3.79 14.34 16.23
C GLY A 146 -4.02 13.23 17.26
N ALA A 147 -5.22 12.66 17.31
CA ALA A 147 -5.64 11.66 18.28
C ALA A 147 -5.42 10.23 17.71
N TYR A 148 -4.19 9.76 17.71
CA TYR A 148 -3.81 8.49 17.07
C TYR A 148 -4.48 7.24 17.68
N ALA A 149 -4.69 7.20 19.00
CA ALA A 149 -5.34 6.06 19.64
C ALA A 149 -6.82 5.90 19.21
N PRO A 150 -7.66 6.96 19.22
CA PRO A 150 -8.99 6.92 18.61
C PRO A 150 -8.98 6.59 17.11
N ALA A 151 -8.00 7.09 16.35
CA ALA A 151 -7.88 6.75 14.93
C ALA A 151 -7.66 5.25 14.72
N ARG A 152 -6.77 4.62 15.48
CA ARG A 152 -6.53 3.17 15.45
C ARG A 152 -7.75 2.36 15.91
N ALA A 153 -8.48 2.85 16.91
CA ALA A 153 -9.73 2.22 17.35
C ALA A 153 -10.79 2.24 16.24
N ALA A 154 -10.90 3.34 15.47
CA ALA A 154 -11.79 3.43 14.33
C ALA A 154 -11.40 2.45 13.20
N LEU A 155 -10.10 2.23 12.96
CA LEU A 155 -9.63 1.21 12.02
C LEU A 155 -9.90 -0.21 12.52
N ALA A 156 -9.83 -0.47 13.82
CA ALA A 156 -10.20 -1.77 14.37
C ALA A 156 -11.70 -2.05 14.23
N ASP A 157 -12.58 -1.06 14.47
CA ASP A 157 -14.03 -1.16 14.19
C ASP A 157 -14.29 -1.43 12.70
N LEU A 158 -13.59 -0.72 11.81
CA LEU A 158 -13.67 -0.95 10.37
C LEU A 158 -13.34 -2.42 10.02
N LEU A 159 -12.28 -2.97 10.59
CA LEU A 159 -11.89 -4.37 10.36
C LEU A 159 -12.95 -5.35 10.86
N VAL A 160 -13.56 -5.10 12.01
CA VAL A 160 -14.65 -5.95 12.54
C VAL A 160 -15.84 -5.92 11.59
N ARG A 161 -16.19 -4.77 11.02
CA ARG A 161 -17.26 -4.65 10.00
C ARG A 161 -16.91 -5.41 8.72
N LEU A 162 -15.67 -5.32 8.25
CA LEU A 162 -15.19 -6.11 7.11
C LEU A 162 -15.32 -7.62 7.38
N CYS A 163 -15.00 -8.07 8.59
CA CYS A 163 -15.17 -9.46 8.99
C CYS A 163 -16.66 -9.87 9.01
N ALA A 164 -17.56 -9.00 9.48
CA ALA A 164 -19.00 -9.24 9.44
C ALA A 164 -19.53 -9.34 8.00
N LEU A 165 -18.87 -8.70 7.03
CA LEU A 165 -19.16 -8.84 5.60
C LEU A 165 -18.49 -10.06 4.95
N GLY A 166 -17.82 -10.93 5.73
CA GLY A 166 -17.17 -12.15 5.25
C GLY A 166 -15.68 -12.01 4.90
N HIS A 167 -15.07 -10.83 5.05
CA HIS A 167 -13.67 -10.60 4.72
C HIS A 167 -12.70 -10.96 5.86
N THR A 168 -12.95 -12.08 6.56
CA THR A 168 -12.17 -12.51 7.74
C THR A 168 -10.72 -12.86 7.41
N ALA A 169 -10.39 -13.13 6.15
CA ALA A 169 -9.03 -13.40 5.70
C ALA A 169 -8.04 -12.25 6.01
N VAL A 170 -8.53 -11.01 6.16
CA VAL A 170 -7.72 -9.84 6.54
C VAL A 170 -7.09 -10.01 7.94
N LEU A 171 -7.71 -10.79 8.82
CA LEU A 171 -7.22 -11.09 10.16
C LEU A 171 -6.29 -12.31 10.21
N ALA A 172 -6.09 -13.03 9.10
CA ALA A 172 -5.18 -14.16 9.08
C ALA A 172 -3.75 -13.72 9.48
N PRO A 173 -3.04 -14.50 10.32
CA PRO A 173 -1.66 -14.19 10.65
C PRO A 173 -0.82 -14.14 9.35
N PRO A 174 0.06 -13.14 9.19
CA PRO A 174 0.94 -13.12 8.04
C PRO A 174 1.85 -14.36 8.06
N ALA A 175 2.04 -14.98 6.90
CA ALA A 175 3.04 -16.02 6.78
C ALA A 175 4.43 -15.42 7.10
N PRO A 176 5.28 -16.10 7.87
CA PRO A 176 6.64 -15.64 8.14
C PRO A 176 7.39 -15.43 6.81
N SER A 177 7.76 -14.18 6.49
CA SER A 177 8.45 -13.83 5.25
C SER A 177 9.75 -13.12 5.55
N VAL A 178 10.88 -13.78 5.25
CA VAL A 178 12.21 -13.19 5.38
C VAL A 178 12.39 -12.06 4.35
N ALA A 179 11.86 -12.22 3.13
CA ALA A 179 11.90 -11.15 2.13
C ALA A 179 11.15 -9.90 2.58
N ALA A 180 10.01 -10.03 3.27
CA ALA A 180 9.29 -8.89 3.84
C ALA A 180 10.09 -8.22 4.97
N GLN A 181 10.75 -9.00 5.84
CA GLN A 181 11.62 -8.47 6.89
C GLN A 181 12.81 -7.69 6.29
N VAL A 182 13.47 -8.24 5.26
CA VAL A 182 14.55 -7.56 4.54
C VAL A 182 14.04 -6.25 3.92
N ARG A 183 12.86 -6.26 3.27
CA ARG A 183 12.29 -5.04 2.69
C ARG A 183 11.99 -3.98 3.74
N ALA A 184 11.47 -4.37 4.90
CA ALA A 184 11.22 -3.45 6.02
C ALA A 184 12.51 -2.80 6.54
N LEU A 185 13.58 -3.58 6.73
CA LEU A 185 14.89 -3.06 7.11
C LEU A 185 15.44 -2.06 6.10
N VAL A 186 15.36 -2.40 4.81
CA VAL A 186 15.85 -1.52 3.74
C VAL A 186 14.98 -0.27 3.61
N ALA A 187 13.67 -0.37 3.75
CA ALA A 187 12.75 0.78 3.69
C ALA A 187 13.02 1.81 4.80
N ALA A 188 13.45 1.37 5.97
CA ALA A 188 13.84 2.27 7.07
C ALA A 188 15.09 3.10 6.73
N GLN A 189 16.02 2.56 5.94
CA GLN A 189 17.27 3.23 5.55
C GLN A 189 17.62 2.92 4.08
N PRO A 190 16.84 3.39 3.09
CA PRO A 190 16.96 2.94 1.70
C PRO A 190 18.28 3.40 1.04
N GLN A 191 18.88 4.50 1.53
CA GLN A 191 20.17 5.01 1.04
C GLN A 191 21.37 4.23 1.56
N ARG A 192 21.24 3.43 2.64
CA ARG A 192 22.34 2.65 3.22
C ARG A 192 22.83 1.60 2.22
N ALA A 193 24.16 1.42 2.15
CA ALA A 193 24.77 0.35 1.34
C ALA A 193 24.65 -0.99 2.08
N TRP A 194 23.46 -1.60 2.00
CA TRP A 194 23.17 -2.88 2.64
C TRP A 194 24.02 -4.02 2.08
N ARG A 195 24.71 -4.73 2.96
CA ARG A 195 25.45 -5.96 2.67
C ARG A 195 24.72 -7.16 3.28
N SER A 196 25.06 -8.37 2.84
CA SER A 196 24.51 -9.60 3.41
C SER A 196 24.73 -9.68 4.92
N SER A 197 25.98 -9.37 5.36
CA SER A 197 26.33 -9.35 6.78
C SER A 197 25.49 -8.39 7.62
N ASP A 198 25.09 -7.24 7.06
CA ASP A 198 24.24 -6.29 7.78
C ASP A 198 22.86 -6.88 8.02
N VAL A 199 22.27 -7.50 6.97
CA VAL A 199 20.95 -8.13 7.05
C VAL A 199 20.98 -9.37 7.96
N GLU A 200 22.04 -10.16 7.91
CA GLU A 200 22.27 -11.30 8.78
C GLU A 200 22.30 -10.91 10.26
N ALA A 201 23.01 -9.83 10.58
CA ALA A 201 23.08 -9.30 11.94
C ALA A 201 21.74 -8.78 12.43
N GLU A 202 21.03 -7.98 11.59
CA GLU A 202 19.72 -7.40 11.95
C GLU A 202 18.62 -8.47 12.13
N LEU A 203 18.65 -9.56 11.33
CA LEU A 203 17.66 -10.62 11.41
C LEU A 203 18.06 -11.79 12.32
N GLY A 204 19.28 -11.81 12.84
CA GLY A 204 19.80 -12.93 13.64
C GLY A 204 19.88 -14.23 12.85
N LEU A 205 20.13 -14.16 11.53
CA LEU A 205 20.18 -15.33 10.64
C LEU A 205 21.60 -15.51 10.09
N SER A 206 22.03 -16.78 9.93
CA SER A 206 23.23 -17.06 9.14
C SER A 206 22.98 -16.82 7.67
N GLY A 207 24.03 -16.46 6.88
CA GLY A 207 23.92 -16.23 5.45
C GLY A 207 23.37 -17.44 4.66
N ALA A 208 23.66 -18.66 5.11
CA ALA A 208 23.09 -19.86 4.51
C ALA A 208 21.58 -19.96 4.77
N THR A 209 21.13 -19.67 5.99
CA THR A 209 19.71 -19.66 6.36
C THR A 209 18.96 -18.54 5.63
N LEU A 210 19.53 -17.34 5.56
CA LEU A 210 18.99 -16.19 4.83
C LEU A 210 18.75 -16.54 3.36
N ARG A 211 19.78 -17.06 2.67
CA ARG A 211 19.66 -17.47 1.26
C ARG A 211 18.62 -18.54 1.03
N ARG A 212 18.62 -19.61 1.88
CA ARG A 212 17.65 -20.71 1.76
C ARG A 212 16.21 -20.23 1.93
N ARG A 213 15.94 -19.38 2.93
CA ARG A 213 14.58 -18.87 3.19
C ARG A 213 14.13 -17.92 2.07
N LEU A 214 14.99 -17.03 1.60
CA LEU A 214 14.69 -16.15 0.46
C LEU A 214 14.40 -16.96 -0.80
N ALA A 215 15.21 -17.99 -1.09
CA ALA A 215 14.98 -18.88 -2.24
C ALA A 215 13.64 -19.65 -2.12
N ALA A 216 13.28 -20.11 -0.91
CA ALA A 216 11.99 -20.75 -0.68
C ALA A 216 10.79 -19.78 -0.91
N GLU A 217 11.02 -18.47 -0.77
CA GLU A 217 10.04 -17.43 -1.08
C GLU A 217 10.13 -16.93 -2.54
N GLY A 218 10.94 -17.59 -3.39
CA GLY A 218 11.15 -17.21 -4.80
C GLY A 218 11.87 -15.88 -4.97
N SER A 219 12.74 -15.49 -4.02
CA SER A 219 13.44 -14.20 -4.01
C SER A 219 14.92 -14.37 -3.67
N THR A 220 15.69 -13.33 -3.96
CA THR A 220 17.10 -13.18 -3.56
C THR A 220 17.26 -11.93 -2.68
N LEU A 221 18.38 -11.85 -1.94
CA LEU A 221 18.68 -10.65 -1.15
C LEU A 221 18.76 -9.38 -2.02
N LEU A 222 19.36 -9.48 -3.20
CA LEU A 222 19.49 -8.35 -4.12
C LEU A 222 18.12 -7.89 -4.64
N GLU A 223 17.23 -8.82 -4.96
CA GLU A 223 15.85 -8.51 -5.37
C GLU A 223 15.08 -7.86 -4.23
N ALA A 224 15.14 -8.41 -3.02
CA ALA A 224 14.45 -7.84 -1.86
C ALA A 224 14.91 -6.40 -1.55
N ILE A 225 16.23 -6.12 -1.63
CA ILE A 225 16.79 -4.77 -1.47
C ILE A 225 16.32 -3.86 -2.61
N THR A 226 16.37 -4.33 -3.85
CA THR A 226 15.97 -3.57 -5.03
C THR A 226 14.48 -3.23 -4.96
N ASP A 227 13.63 -4.20 -4.66
CA ASP A 227 12.19 -4.02 -4.50
C ASP A 227 11.85 -2.99 -3.42
N ALA A 228 12.50 -3.06 -2.25
CA ALA A 228 12.30 -2.08 -1.19
C ALA A 228 12.65 -0.66 -1.63
N ARG A 229 13.80 -0.48 -2.31
CA ARG A 229 14.22 0.83 -2.83
C ARG A 229 13.27 1.37 -3.89
N MET A 230 12.79 0.50 -4.80
CA MET A 230 11.83 0.88 -5.82
C MET A 230 10.47 1.28 -5.21
N HIS A 231 10.03 0.56 -4.16
CA HIS A 231 8.82 0.90 -3.43
C HIS A 231 8.93 2.28 -2.76
N CYS A 232 10.01 2.54 -2.03
CA CYS A 232 10.29 3.86 -1.44
C CYS A 232 10.37 4.96 -2.50
N ALA A 233 10.95 4.66 -3.67
CA ALA A 233 11.01 5.62 -4.77
C ALA A 233 9.61 5.95 -5.29
N MET A 234 8.75 4.95 -5.47
CA MET A 234 7.37 5.14 -5.90
C MET A 234 6.60 6.03 -4.91
N GLU A 235 6.72 5.75 -3.60
CA GLU A 235 6.11 6.59 -2.56
C GLU A 235 6.59 8.05 -2.66
N LEU A 236 7.91 8.28 -2.78
CA LEU A 236 8.47 9.61 -2.90
C LEU A 236 7.98 10.35 -4.16
N LEU A 237 7.87 9.65 -5.29
CA LEU A 237 7.34 10.21 -6.52
C LEU A 237 5.86 10.59 -6.42
N TYR A 238 5.07 9.86 -5.65
CA TYR A 238 3.65 10.19 -5.40
C TYR A 238 3.46 11.31 -4.37
N THR A 239 4.35 11.39 -3.37
CA THR A 239 4.13 12.26 -2.20
C THR A 239 4.95 13.53 -2.21
N THR A 240 5.93 13.64 -3.12
CA THR A 240 6.80 14.82 -3.23
C THR A 240 6.83 15.37 -4.65
N ARG A 241 7.37 16.57 -4.79
CA ARG A 241 7.71 17.17 -6.09
C ARG A 241 9.21 17.14 -6.37
N TRP A 242 9.92 16.21 -5.76
CA TRP A 242 11.37 16.14 -5.93
C TRP A 242 11.75 15.71 -7.35
N PRO A 243 12.82 16.29 -7.89
CA PRO A 243 13.39 15.82 -9.15
C PRO A 243 13.79 14.34 -9.06
N VAL A 244 13.63 13.60 -10.15
CA VAL A 244 13.98 12.17 -10.25
C VAL A 244 15.40 11.87 -9.74
N LYS A 245 16.34 12.77 -10.00
CA LYS A 245 17.72 12.67 -9.50
C LYS A 245 17.79 12.65 -7.96
N THR A 246 16.99 13.49 -7.31
CA THR A 246 16.90 13.56 -5.84
C THR A 246 16.29 12.28 -5.28
N VAL A 247 15.19 11.80 -5.88
CA VAL A 247 14.56 10.53 -5.49
C VAL A 247 15.56 9.38 -5.61
N ALA A 248 16.25 9.27 -6.75
CA ALA A 248 17.28 8.25 -6.96
C ALA A 248 18.34 8.23 -5.85
N ALA A 249 18.87 9.39 -5.49
CA ALA A 249 19.85 9.52 -4.41
C ALA A 249 19.29 9.10 -3.05
N ARG A 250 18.06 9.51 -2.73
CA ARG A 250 17.38 9.19 -1.47
C ARG A 250 17.11 7.70 -1.29
N VAL A 251 16.94 6.96 -2.38
CA VAL A 251 16.75 5.51 -2.33
C VAL A 251 18.04 4.72 -2.62
N GLY A 252 19.20 5.37 -2.53
CA GLY A 252 20.52 4.72 -2.56
C GLY A 252 21.07 4.41 -3.95
N TYR A 253 20.62 5.13 -4.98
CA TYR A 253 21.21 5.05 -6.32
C TYR A 253 22.18 6.21 -6.55
N ARG A 254 23.40 5.88 -7.00
CA ARG A 254 24.43 6.89 -7.36
C ARG A 254 24.18 7.51 -8.74
N SER A 255 23.43 6.84 -9.59
CA SER A 255 23.17 7.22 -10.98
C SER A 255 21.67 7.26 -11.26
N ALA A 256 21.14 8.42 -11.62
CA ALA A 256 19.74 8.60 -11.99
C ALA A 256 19.36 7.78 -13.24
N PRO A 257 20.18 7.66 -14.31
CA PRO A 257 19.88 6.76 -15.43
C PRO A 257 19.78 5.30 -15.03
N THR A 258 20.65 4.81 -14.12
CA THR A 258 20.56 3.44 -13.63
C THR A 258 19.29 3.21 -12.82
N PHE A 259 18.91 4.19 -11.99
CA PHE A 259 17.65 4.18 -11.25
C PHE A 259 16.47 4.14 -12.20
N SER A 260 16.36 5.06 -13.17
CA SER A 260 15.22 5.14 -14.10
C SER A 260 15.04 3.84 -14.88
N ARG A 261 16.13 3.27 -15.41
CA ARG A 261 16.07 1.98 -16.09
C ARG A 261 15.55 0.86 -15.20
N ARG A 262 16.01 0.77 -13.94
CA ARG A 262 15.52 -0.23 -12.97
C ARG A 262 14.07 0.00 -12.59
N PHE A 263 13.68 1.25 -12.43
CA PHE A 263 12.32 1.64 -12.15
C PHE A 263 11.38 1.26 -13.30
N ALA A 264 11.77 1.58 -14.54
CA ALA A 264 11.01 1.20 -15.73
C ALA A 264 10.90 -0.32 -15.90
N GLN A 265 11.99 -1.06 -15.66
CA GLN A 265 11.96 -2.53 -15.68
C GLN A 265 10.99 -3.10 -14.63
N ARG A 266 10.90 -2.45 -13.46
CA ARG A 266 10.09 -2.94 -12.35
C ARG A 266 8.61 -2.61 -12.50
N TYR A 267 8.28 -1.42 -13.01
CA TYR A 267 6.93 -0.88 -13.02
C TYR A 267 6.35 -0.66 -14.42
N GLY A 268 7.12 -0.87 -15.48
CA GLY A 268 6.68 -0.68 -16.86
C GLY A 268 6.52 0.79 -17.27
N MET A 269 7.05 1.74 -16.46
CA MET A 269 6.93 3.18 -16.72
C MET A 269 8.15 3.94 -16.21
N GLU A 270 8.45 5.06 -16.84
CA GLU A 270 9.53 5.96 -16.40
C GLU A 270 9.11 6.76 -15.14
N PRO A 271 10.04 7.04 -14.21
CA PRO A 271 9.73 7.80 -12.99
C PRO A 271 9.09 9.17 -13.28
N ALA A 272 9.52 9.84 -14.34
CA ALA A 272 9.00 11.15 -14.74
C ALA A 272 7.54 11.11 -15.23
N GLN A 273 7.01 9.94 -15.59
CA GLN A 273 5.62 9.81 -16.07
C GLN A 273 4.58 9.97 -14.95
N ILE A 274 4.96 9.81 -13.68
CA ILE A 274 4.06 10.05 -12.54
C ILE A 274 3.56 11.50 -12.53
N GLY A 275 4.35 12.43 -13.07
CA GLY A 275 3.90 13.80 -13.34
C GLY A 275 3.87 14.73 -12.11
N ASN A 276 4.34 14.25 -10.95
CA ASN A 276 4.46 15.04 -9.72
C ASN A 276 5.86 15.66 -9.56
N SER A 277 6.85 15.19 -10.33
CA SER A 277 8.20 15.75 -10.35
C SER A 277 8.19 17.14 -11.03
N ALA A 278 8.88 18.09 -10.42
CA ALA A 278 9.08 19.44 -10.97
C ALA A 278 10.03 19.39 -12.19
#